data_35a89c0f55acc37a5cc581a0867ae083
#
_entry.id   35a89c0f55acc37a5cc581a0867ae083
#
_cell.length_a   1.000
_cell.length_b   1.000
_cell.length_c   1.000
_cell.angle_alpha   90.00
_cell.angle_beta   90.00
_cell.angle_gamma   90.00
#
_symmetry.space_group_name_H-M   'P 1'
#
loop_
_entity.id
_entity.type
_entity.pdbx_description
1 polymer ?
#
loop_
_entity_poly.entity_id
_entity_poly.type
_entity_poly.pdbx_seq_one_letter_code
_entity_poly.pdbx_strand_id
1 'polypeptide(L)'
;MKNVNHYLSDKECELCVLGTLLLERNAIHQVREFLSPKSFYIDFHREIYCAILAMIDRGDRADIVSIMPELKKRNVEFTPFELVSITQNHTFDLVQYACRLNELEKRRSLYELGQYLVSNGSNESEDIEEVVQSANDKLSSIFGGLENHVKTASDYMTEVYQRVNDNLNSISTPGTLTGFSAIDSKGGFQPT
;
A
#
# COMPACT_ATOMS: atom_id res chain seq x y z
N MET A 1 -19.83 19.88 -12.94
CA MET A 1 -18.70 18.96 -13.17
C MET A 1 -19.23 17.55 -13.01
N LYS A 2 -19.16 16.68 -14.04
CA LYS A 2 -19.59 15.29 -13.92
C LYS A 2 -18.64 14.59 -12.91
N ASN A 3 -19.23 13.82 -12.01
CA ASN A 3 -18.49 13.13 -10.93
C ASN A 3 -17.54 12.10 -11.57
N VAL A 4 -16.30 12.49 -11.85
CA VAL A 4 -15.27 11.66 -12.50
C VAL A 4 -14.95 10.42 -11.67
N ASN A 5 -15.13 10.52 -10.35
CA ASN A 5 -14.91 9.40 -9.43
C ASN A 5 -15.75 8.16 -9.75
N HIS A 6 -16.94 8.32 -10.34
CA HIS A 6 -17.78 7.16 -10.71
C HIS A 6 -17.17 6.33 -11.86
N TYR A 7 -16.37 6.94 -12.74
CA TYR A 7 -15.67 6.21 -13.82
C TYR A 7 -14.40 5.48 -13.35
N LEU A 8 -13.93 5.81 -12.12
CA LEU A 8 -12.75 5.20 -11.52
C LEU A 8 -13.13 4.24 -10.38
N SER A 9 -14.26 3.57 -10.52
CA SER A 9 -14.77 2.55 -9.60
C SER A 9 -15.23 1.32 -10.39
N ASP A 10 -15.14 0.17 -9.76
CA ASP A 10 -15.58 -1.10 -10.33
C ASP A 10 -16.24 -1.93 -9.23
N LYS A 11 -17.56 -1.78 -9.12
CA LYS A 11 -18.37 -2.44 -8.09
C LYS A 11 -18.27 -3.97 -8.17
N GLU A 12 -18.22 -4.52 -9.39
CA GLU A 12 -18.17 -5.97 -9.57
C GLU A 12 -16.83 -6.53 -9.09
N CYS A 13 -15.72 -5.84 -9.40
CA CYS A 13 -14.41 -6.20 -8.85
C CYS A 13 -14.39 -6.13 -7.32
N GLU A 14 -14.99 -5.10 -6.72
CA GLU A 14 -15.06 -4.97 -5.25
C GLU A 14 -15.84 -6.14 -4.63
N LEU A 15 -17.00 -6.50 -5.21
CA LEU A 15 -17.81 -7.62 -4.74
C LEU A 15 -17.08 -8.96 -4.87
N CYS A 16 -16.39 -9.20 -6.01
CA CYS A 16 -15.60 -10.41 -6.23
C CYS A 16 -14.47 -10.56 -5.21
N VAL A 17 -13.73 -9.48 -4.95
CA VAL A 17 -12.65 -9.49 -3.95
C VAL A 17 -13.21 -9.76 -2.56
N LEU A 18 -14.21 -9.01 -2.11
CA LEU A 18 -14.78 -9.18 -0.77
C LEU A 18 -15.45 -10.54 -0.58
N GLY A 19 -16.18 -11.01 -1.60
CA GLY A 19 -16.82 -12.32 -1.57
C GLY A 19 -15.79 -13.44 -1.37
N THR A 20 -14.69 -13.38 -2.11
CA THR A 20 -13.60 -14.36 -1.97
C THR A 20 -12.93 -14.27 -0.61
N LEU A 21 -12.64 -13.05 -0.11
CA LEU A 21 -12.03 -12.85 1.22
C LEU A 21 -12.90 -13.37 2.37
N LEU A 22 -14.23 -13.32 2.25
CA LEU A 22 -15.16 -13.82 3.27
C LEU A 22 -15.36 -15.35 3.20
N LEU A 23 -15.10 -15.96 2.05
CA LEU A 23 -15.24 -17.41 1.86
C LEU A 23 -13.94 -18.18 2.08
N GLU A 24 -12.81 -17.63 1.65
CA GLU A 24 -11.51 -18.29 1.65
C GLU A 24 -10.58 -17.76 2.74
N ARG A 25 -10.26 -18.63 3.70
CA ARG A 25 -9.48 -18.26 4.90
C ARG A 25 -8.13 -17.59 4.62
N ASN A 26 -7.42 -18.05 3.59
CA ASN A 26 -6.04 -17.60 3.30
C ASN A 26 -5.96 -16.59 2.15
N ALA A 27 -7.10 -16.22 1.56
CA ALA A 27 -7.15 -15.32 0.41
C ALA A 27 -6.55 -13.95 0.71
N ILE A 28 -6.72 -13.44 1.93
CA ILE A 28 -6.18 -12.14 2.35
C ILE A 28 -4.66 -12.04 2.21
N HIS A 29 -3.92 -13.13 2.46
CA HIS A 29 -2.47 -13.11 2.37
C HIS A 29 -1.94 -12.89 0.94
N GLN A 30 -2.77 -13.18 -0.07
CA GLN A 30 -2.40 -12.98 -1.48
C GLN A 30 -2.50 -11.51 -1.92
N VAL A 31 -3.30 -10.69 -1.22
CA VAL A 31 -3.64 -9.34 -1.66
C VAL A 31 -3.31 -8.25 -0.66
N ARG A 32 -3.02 -8.59 0.60
CA ARG A 32 -2.80 -7.65 1.69
C ARG A 32 -1.65 -6.67 1.45
N GLU A 33 -0.61 -7.09 0.72
CA GLU A 33 0.59 -6.26 0.50
C GLU A 33 0.33 -5.07 -0.42
N PHE A 34 -0.65 -5.18 -1.32
CA PHE A 34 -0.91 -4.14 -2.31
C PHE A 34 -2.35 -3.61 -2.31
N LEU A 35 -3.26 -4.24 -1.57
CA LEU A 35 -4.64 -3.81 -1.46
C LEU A 35 -4.85 -3.04 -0.15
N SER A 36 -5.39 -1.84 -0.23
CA SER A 36 -5.68 -0.98 0.90
C SER A 36 -7.18 -0.73 1.06
N PRO A 37 -7.65 -0.24 2.22
CA PRO A 37 -9.04 0.21 2.35
C PRO A 37 -9.45 1.26 1.31
N LYS A 38 -8.51 2.11 0.86
CA LYS A 38 -8.76 3.13 -0.17
C LYS A 38 -8.98 2.54 -1.56
N SER A 39 -8.60 1.27 -1.78
CA SER A 39 -8.86 0.57 -3.04
C SER A 39 -10.35 0.41 -3.31
N PHE A 40 -11.17 0.36 -2.24
CA PHE A 40 -12.62 0.27 -2.31
C PHE A 40 -13.26 1.65 -2.40
N TYR A 41 -14.02 1.89 -3.46
CA TYR A 41 -14.73 3.14 -3.69
C TYR A 41 -16.01 3.25 -2.86
N ILE A 42 -16.74 2.12 -2.72
CA ILE A 42 -17.98 2.06 -1.97
C ILE A 42 -17.66 2.00 -0.47
N ASP A 43 -18.18 2.95 0.31
CA ASP A 43 -17.89 3.07 1.74
C ASP A 43 -18.22 1.79 2.52
N PHE A 44 -19.35 1.16 2.23
CA PHE A 44 -19.73 -0.11 2.85
C PHE A 44 -18.70 -1.22 2.57
N HIS A 45 -18.22 -1.33 1.33
CA HIS A 45 -17.18 -2.30 0.94
C HIS A 45 -15.85 -2.02 1.64
N ARG A 46 -15.50 -0.75 1.77
CA ARG A 46 -14.31 -0.30 2.51
C ARG A 46 -14.37 -0.72 3.97
N GLU A 47 -15.52 -0.52 4.62
CA GLU A 47 -15.72 -0.91 6.02
C GLU A 47 -15.66 -2.43 6.22
N ILE A 48 -16.19 -3.22 5.29
CA ILE A 48 -16.04 -4.68 5.31
C ILE A 48 -14.57 -5.07 5.24
N TYR A 49 -13.81 -4.48 4.31
CA TYR A 49 -12.37 -4.76 4.20
C TYR A 49 -11.60 -4.36 5.46
N CYS A 50 -11.88 -3.19 6.03
CA CYS A 50 -11.32 -2.77 7.32
C CYS A 50 -11.64 -3.76 8.46
N ALA A 51 -12.87 -4.27 8.50
CA ALA A 51 -13.28 -5.25 9.49
C ALA A 51 -12.53 -6.58 9.29
N ILE A 52 -12.37 -7.05 8.05
CA ILE A 52 -11.57 -8.24 7.72
C ILE A 52 -10.13 -8.07 8.21
N LEU A 53 -9.47 -6.95 7.90
CA LEU A 53 -8.10 -6.68 8.34
C LEU A 53 -7.98 -6.70 9.87
N ALA A 54 -8.87 -6.00 10.58
CA ALA A 54 -8.85 -5.94 12.03
C ALA A 54 -9.06 -7.31 12.69
N MET A 55 -9.86 -8.18 12.11
CA MET A 55 -10.05 -9.56 12.60
C MET A 55 -8.80 -10.40 12.37
N ILE A 56 -8.22 -10.35 11.17
CA ILE A 56 -7.00 -11.09 10.82
C ILE A 56 -5.82 -10.65 11.70
N ASP A 57 -5.68 -9.35 11.98
CA ASP A 57 -4.62 -8.81 12.85
C ASP A 57 -4.70 -9.31 14.30
N ARG A 58 -5.91 -9.66 14.77
CA ARG A 58 -6.14 -10.32 16.07
C ARG A 58 -5.98 -11.85 16.01
N GLY A 59 -5.76 -12.42 14.82
CA GLY A 59 -5.72 -13.87 14.62
C GLY A 59 -7.10 -14.54 14.49
N ASP A 60 -8.17 -13.72 14.40
CA ASP A 60 -9.54 -14.20 14.26
C ASP A 60 -9.81 -14.61 12.80
N ARG A 61 -10.80 -15.49 12.63
CA ARG A 61 -11.29 -15.83 11.30
C ARG A 61 -12.32 -14.80 10.84
N ALA A 62 -12.08 -14.21 9.67
CA ALA A 62 -13.05 -13.34 9.01
C ALA A 62 -13.93 -14.18 8.07
N ASP A 63 -15.16 -14.44 8.49
CA ASP A 63 -16.21 -15.05 7.68
C ASP A 63 -17.51 -14.27 7.81
N ILE A 64 -18.53 -14.64 7.01
CA ILE A 64 -19.79 -13.91 6.94
C ILE A 64 -20.51 -13.79 8.29
N VAL A 65 -20.35 -14.74 9.20
CA VAL A 65 -21.00 -14.72 10.53
C VAL A 65 -20.19 -13.90 11.51
N SER A 66 -18.89 -14.11 11.54
CA SER A 66 -17.97 -13.46 12.47
C SER A 66 -17.75 -11.97 12.18
N ILE A 67 -17.93 -11.52 10.92
CA ILE A 67 -17.80 -10.12 10.55
C ILE A 67 -18.97 -9.24 11.02
N MET A 68 -20.17 -9.80 11.20
CA MET A 68 -21.36 -9.01 11.59
C MET A 68 -21.20 -8.26 12.92
N PRO A 69 -20.70 -8.89 14.02
CA PRO A 69 -20.42 -8.18 15.25
C PRO A 69 -19.35 -7.09 15.09
N GLU A 70 -18.34 -7.32 14.23
CA GLU A 70 -17.27 -6.35 13.98
C GLU A 70 -17.79 -5.11 13.25
N LEU A 71 -18.64 -5.28 12.24
CA LEU A 71 -19.31 -4.16 11.55
C LEU A 71 -20.22 -3.36 12.49
N LYS A 72 -20.95 -4.03 13.39
CA LYS A 72 -21.76 -3.35 14.41
C LYS A 72 -20.91 -2.50 15.36
N LYS A 73 -19.75 -3.00 15.80
CA LYS A 73 -18.82 -2.22 16.63
C LYS A 73 -18.29 -0.96 15.92
N ARG A 74 -18.23 -0.98 14.59
CA ARG A 74 -17.84 0.15 13.76
C ARG A 74 -19.01 1.10 13.43
N ASN A 75 -20.20 0.83 13.97
CA ASN A 75 -21.43 1.57 13.68
C ASN A 75 -21.78 1.58 12.18
N VAL A 76 -21.47 0.51 11.47
CA VAL A 76 -21.84 0.33 10.06
C VAL A 76 -23.25 -0.22 10.00
N GLU A 77 -24.14 0.48 9.29
CA GLU A 77 -25.49 0.00 9.00
C GLU A 77 -25.44 -1.00 7.85
N PHE A 78 -26.02 -2.18 8.06
CA PHE A 78 -26.09 -3.22 7.04
C PHE A 78 -27.26 -4.17 7.30
N THR A 79 -27.69 -4.85 6.27
CA THR A 79 -28.62 -5.98 6.38
C THR A 79 -27.86 -7.31 6.18
N PRO A 80 -28.25 -8.39 6.88
CA PRO A 80 -27.65 -9.71 6.64
C PRO A 80 -27.71 -10.14 5.16
N PHE A 81 -28.76 -9.71 4.45
CA PHE A 81 -28.94 -10.02 3.03
C PHE A 81 -27.84 -9.38 2.16
N GLU A 82 -27.43 -8.13 2.43
CA GLU A 82 -26.34 -7.46 1.71
C GLU A 82 -25.03 -8.22 1.86
N LEU A 83 -24.69 -8.69 3.06
CA LEU A 83 -23.48 -9.50 3.28
C LEU A 83 -23.55 -10.85 2.55
N VAL A 84 -24.70 -11.52 2.57
CA VAL A 84 -24.88 -12.76 1.82
C VAL A 84 -24.75 -12.52 0.32
N SER A 85 -25.28 -11.42 -0.21
CA SER A 85 -25.18 -11.08 -1.63
C SER A 85 -23.72 -10.86 -2.09
N ILE A 86 -22.87 -10.34 -1.21
CA ILE A 86 -21.44 -10.18 -1.50
C ILE A 86 -20.78 -11.55 -1.72
N THR A 87 -21.07 -12.54 -0.89
CA THR A 87 -20.45 -13.87 -1.01
C THR A 87 -20.90 -14.66 -2.24
N GLN A 88 -21.96 -14.24 -2.92
CA GLN A 88 -22.35 -14.83 -4.20
C GLN A 88 -21.40 -14.48 -5.35
N ASN A 89 -20.57 -13.46 -5.17
CA ASN A 89 -19.63 -12.94 -6.17
C ASN A 89 -18.20 -13.40 -5.87
N HIS A 90 -17.96 -14.67 -5.73
CA HIS A 90 -16.62 -15.18 -5.49
C HIS A 90 -15.87 -15.39 -6.82
N THR A 91 -14.52 -15.31 -6.80
CA THR A 91 -13.66 -15.47 -7.99
C THR A 91 -12.45 -16.37 -7.71
N PHE A 92 -12.01 -17.09 -8.75
CA PHE A 92 -10.73 -17.83 -8.70
C PHE A 92 -9.51 -16.96 -9.00
N ASP A 93 -9.73 -15.78 -9.62
CA ASP A 93 -8.67 -14.85 -10.04
C ASP A 93 -8.56 -13.65 -9.09
N LEU A 94 -8.57 -13.89 -7.77
CA LEU A 94 -8.57 -12.85 -6.74
C LEU A 94 -7.49 -11.78 -6.97
N VAL A 95 -6.27 -12.20 -7.30
CA VAL A 95 -5.13 -11.29 -7.48
C VAL A 95 -5.37 -10.33 -8.65
N GLN A 96 -5.94 -10.80 -9.75
CA GLN A 96 -6.24 -9.96 -10.91
C GLN A 96 -7.27 -8.87 -10.56
N TYR A 97 -8.35 -9.23 -9.87
CA TYR A 97 -9.37 -8.27 -9.45
C TYR A 97 -8.83 -7.28 -8.41
N ALA A 98 -8.01 -7.75 -7.48
CA ALA A 98 -7.36 -6.90 -6.48
C ALA A 98 -6.35 -5.93 -7.12
N CYS A 99 -5.57 -6.37 -8.12
CA CYS A 99 -4.71 -5.48 -8.91
C CYS A 99 -5.50 -4.40 -9.64
N ARG A 100 -6.69 -4.77 -10.17
CA ARG A 100 -7.58 -3.79 -10.80
C ARG A 100 -8.06 -2.73 -9.82
N LEU A 101 -8.45 -3.12 -8.60
CA LEU A 101 -8.86 -2.17 -7.56
C LEU A 101 -7.71 -1.24 -7.14
N ASN A 102 -6.50 -1.76 -7.00
CA ASN A 102 -5.31 -0.97 -6.70
C ASN A 102 -5.00 0.03 -7.83
N GLU A 103 -5.12 -0.39 -9.09
CA GLU A 103 -4.98 0.52 -10.24
C GLU A 103 -6.00 1.66 -10.18
N LEU A 104 -7.27 1.35 -9.89
CA LEU A 104 -8.33 2.35 -9.77
C LEU A 104 -8.09 3.31 -8.59
N GLU A 105 -7.58 2.82 -7.46
CA GLU A 105 -7.15 3.66 -6.34
C GLU A 105 -6.07 4.65 -6.78
N LYS A 106 -5.01 4.17 -7.43
CA LYS A 106 -3.92 5.03 -7.93
C LYS A 106 -4.42 6.10 -8.91
N ARG A 107 -5.36 5.74 -9.78
CA ARG A 107 -5.98 6.70 -10.72
C ARG A 107 -6.81 7.76 -9.99
N ARG A 108 -7.57 7.39 -8.95
CA ARG A 108 -8.30 8.34 -8.10
C ARG A 108 -7.35 9.29 -7.39
N SER A 109 -6.31 8.75 -6.76
CA SER A 109 -5.30 9.56 -6.05
C SER A 109 -4.56 10.50 -6.99
N LEU A 110 -4.25 10.07 -8.20
CA LEU A 110 -3.63 10.93 -9.23
C LEU A 110 -4.58 12.04 -9.69
N TYR A 111 -5.86 11.74 -9.84
CA TYR A 111 -6.88 12.75 -10.16
C TYR A 111 -7.03 13.79 -9.05
N GLU A 112 -7.07 13.35 -7.78
CA GLU A 112 -7.12 14.23 -6.61
C GLU A 112 -5.87 15.12 -6.50
N LEU A 113 -4.69 14.56 -6.79
CA LEU A 113 -3.44 15.34 -6.89
C LEU A 113 -3.53 16.39 -7.99
N GLY A 114 -4.07 16.04 -9.15
CA GLY A 114 -4.27 17.01 -10.24
C GLY A 114 -5.20 18.16 -9.83
N GLN A 115 -6.30 17.87 -9.14
CA GLN A 115 -7.20 18.90 -8.60
C GLN A 115 -6.50 19.77 -7.56
N TYR A 116 -5.72 19.18 -6.68
CA TYR A 116 -4.92 19.91 -5.69
C TYR A 116 -3.96 20.89 -6.36
N LEU A 117 -3.22 20.45 -7.38
CA LEU A 117 -2.26 21.28 -8.12
C LEU A 117 -2.97 22.42 -8.87
N VAL A 118 -4.11 22.16 -9.51
CA VAL A 118 -4.88 23.21 -10.19
C VAL A 118 -5.41 24.24 -9.20
N SER A 119 -5.90 23.80 -8.03
CA SER A 119 -6.46 24.69 -7.02
C SER A 119 -5.41 25.57 -6.35
N ASN A 120 -4.27 24.99 -5.96
CA ASN A 120 -3.26 25.70 -5.15
C ASN A 120 -2.17 26.35 -6.00
N GLY A 121 -1.89 25.81 -7.20
CA GLY A 121 -0.88 26.41 -8.10
C GLY A 121 -1.30 27.76 -8.70
N SER A 122 -2.59 28.10 -8.67
CA SER A 122 -3.11 29.42 -9.08
C SER A 122 -3.40 30.35 -7.93
N ASN A 123 -3.19 29.93 -6.67
CA ASN A 123 -3.47 30.71 -5.49
C ASN A 123 -2.21 31.42 -5.01
N GLU A 124 -2.10 32.73 -5.28
CA GLU A 124 -0.96 33.57 -4.87
C GLU A 124 -0.80 33.69 -3.34
N SER A 125 -1.79 33.28 -2.56
CA SER A 125 -1.73 33.31 -1.08
C SER A 125 -1.03 32.10 -0.48
N GLU A 126 -0.80 31.04 -1.27
CA GLU A 126 -0.12 29.81 -0.86
C GLU A 126 1.38 29.90 -1.16
N ASP A 127 2.21 29.35 -0.29
CA ASP A 127 3.63 29.21 -0.57
C ASP A 127 3.85 28.13 -1.64
N ILE A 128 4.44 28.53 -2.75
CA ILE A 128 4.67 27.64 -3.89
C ILE A 128 5.60 26.47 -3.53
N GLU A 129 6.56 26.69 -2.64
CA GLU A 129 7.48 25.64 -2.20
C GLU A 129 6.76 24.58 -1.37
N GLU A 130 5.83 25.00 -0.48
CA GLU A 130 4.99 24.07 0.29
C GLU A 130 4.03 23.28 -0.63
N VAL A 131 3.46 23.94 -1.65
CA VAL A 131 2.60 23.27 -2.64
C VAL A 131 3.37 22.19 -3.40
N VAL A 132 4.59 22.49 -3.86
CA VAL A 132 5.44 21.54 -4.58
C VAL A 132 5.85 20.39 -3.67
N GLN A 133 6.26 20.66 -2.44
CA GLN A 133 6.63 19.61 -1.48
C GLN A 133 5.45 18.67 -1.20
N SER A 134 4.28 19.22 -0.91
CA SER A 134 3.06 18.45 -0.66
C SER A 134 2.64 17.61 -1.88
N ALA A 135 2.85 18.13 -3.10
CA ALA A 135 2.59 17.40 -4.33
C ALA A 135 3.54 16.21 -4.51
N ASN A 136 4.84 16.38 -4.22
CA ASN A 136 5.83 15.33 -4.26
C ASN A 136 5.54 14.22 -3.23
N ASP A 137 5.15 14.59 -2.01
CA ASP A 137 4.80 13.63 -0.96
C ASP A 137 3.56 12.81 -1.36
N LYS A 138 2.53 13.46 -1.90
CA LYS A 138 1.33 12.78 -2.42
C LYS A 138 1.67 11.88 -3.59
N LEU A 139 2.51 12.32 -4.52
CA LEU A 139 2.93 11.50 -5.68
C LEU A 139 3.71 10.26 -5.22
N SER A 140 4.62 10.43 -4.29
CA SER A 140 5.39 9.32 -3.69
C SER A 140 4.47 8.31 -3.00
N SER A 141 3.44 8.77 -2.30
CA SER A 141 2.47 7.90 -1.63
C SER A 141 1.61 7.08 -2.61
N ILE A 142 1.29 7.61 -3.80
CA ILE A 142 0.50 6.91 -4.84
C ILE A 142 1.23 5.68 -5.38
N PHE A 143 2.55 5.78 -5.53
CA PHE A 143 3.37 4.67 -6.04
C PHE A 143 3.73 3.67 -4.95
N GLY A 144 3.23 3.88 -3.70
CA GLY A 144 3.30 2.92 -2.60
C GLY A 144 4.70 2.44 -2.34
N GLY A 145 5.57 3.33 -1.82
CA GLY A 145 6.89 2.86 -1.36
C GLY A 145 7.60 1.89 -2.31
N LEU A 146 7.41 2.00 -3.65
CA LEU A 146 8.54 1.80 -4.50
C LEU A 146 9.53 2.82 -3.97
N GLU A 147 10.30 2.40 -2.99
CA GLU A 147 11.57 2.97 -2.61
C GLU A 147 12.52 2.90 -3.82
N ASN A 148 12.10 3.47 -4.93
CA ASN A 148 12.96 4.29 -5.70
C ASN A 148 13.07 5.58 -4.88
N HIS A 149 13.67 5.49 -3.70
CA HIS A 149 14.50 6.54 -3.25
C HIS A 149 15.45 6.81 -4.44
N VAL A 150 15.10 7.79 -5.26
CA VAL A 150 16.14 8.55 -5.90
C VAL A 150 16.89 9.11 -4.70
N LYS A 151 17.88 8.33 -4.23
CA LYS A 151 18.72 8.73 -3.12
C LYS A 151 19.25 10.09 -3.53
N THR A 152 18.95 11.11 -2.75
CA THR A 152 19.51 12.44 -3.02
C THR A 152 21.01 12.34 -2.87
N ALA A 153 21.77 13.27 -3.47
CA ALA A 153 23.21 13.32 -3.27
C ALA A 153 23.57 13.34 -1.76
N SER A 154 22.71 13.95 -0.93
CA SER A 154 22.83 13.97 0.53
C SER A 154 22.70 12.57 1.14
N ASP A 155 21.74 11.75 0.67
CA ASP A 155 21.55 10.39 1.18
C ASP A 155 22.73 9.49 0.83
N TYR A 156 23.25 9.60 -0.40
CA TYR A 156 24.48 8.92 -0.80
C TYR A 156 25.68 9.35 0.04
N MET A 157 25.83 10.64 0.30
CA MET A 157 26.93 11.15 1.14
C MET A 157 26.84 10.65 2.56
N THR A 158 25.64 10.57 3.14
CA THR A 158 25.40 10.02 4.49
C THR A 158 25.77 8.53 4.54
N GLU A 159 25.35 7.75 3.54
CA GLU A 159 25.66 6.32 3.45
C GLU A 159 27.16 6.05 3.27
N VAL A 160 27.81 6.83 2.41
CA VAL A 160 29.27 6.77 2.22
C VAL A 160 29.98 7.15 3.51
N TYR A 161 29.55 8.20 4.20
CA TYR A 161 30.13 8.63 5.46
C TYR A 161 29.99 7.54 6.54
N GLN A 162 28.82 6.91 6.66
CA GLN A 162 28.62 5.78 7.57
C GLN A 162 29.54 4.61 7.24
N ARG A 163 29.64 4.19 5.97
CA ARG A 163 30.55 3.12 5.53
C ARG A 163 32.01 3.42 5.86
N VAL A 164 32.45 4.65 5.62
CA VAL A 164 33.84 5.08 5.93
C VAL A 164 34.06 5.03 7.44
N ASN A 165 33.12 5.51 8.23
CA ASN A 165 33.22 5.53 9.68
C ASN A 165 33.20 4.10 10.28
N ASP A 166 32.38 3.20 9.74
CA ASP A 166 32.34 1.79 10.15
C ASP A 166 33.64 1.05 9.81
N ASN A 167 34.21 1.33 8.65
CA ASN A 167 35.51 0.79 8.25
C ASN A 167 36.65 1.32 9.13
N LEU A 168 36.61 2.61 9.50
CA LEU A 168 37.61 3.21 10.41
C LEU A 168 37.52 2.63 11.84
N ASN A 169 36.30 2.28 12.27
CA ASN A 169 36.06 1.71 13.59
C ASN A 169 36.18 0.17 13.62
N SER A 170 36.61 -0.46 12.52
CA SER A 170 36.76 -1.94 12.38
C SER A 170 35.48 -2.74 12.71
N ILE A 171 34.31 -2.12 12.53
CA ILE A 171 33.01 -2.74 12.83
C ILE A 171 32.55 -3.62 11.64
N SER A 172 33.02 -3.35 10.44
CA SER A 172 32.77 -4.20 9.27
C SER A 172 34.08 -4.58 8.57
N THR A 173 34.27 -5.86 8.31
CA THR A 173 35.35 -6.32 7.41
C THR A 173 34.95 -5.99 5.97
N PRO A 174 35.78 -5.27 5.19
CA PRO A 174 35.49 -5.01 3.80
C PRO A 174 35.53 -6.32 3.01
N GLY A 175 34.39 -6.74 2.48
CA GLY A 175 34.28 -7.94 1.64
C GLY A 175 33.86 -9.21 2.38
N THR A 176 33.59 -10.28 1.61
CA THR A 176 33.22 -11.59 2.14
C THR A 176 34.48 -12.34 2.54
N LEU A 177 34.55 -12.77 3.79
CA LEU A 177 35.66 -13.57 4.30
C LEU A 177 35.69 -14.95 3.61
N THR A 178 36.86 -15.34 3.12
CA THR A 178 37.07 -16.63 2.41
C THR A 178 37.47 -17.75 3.35
N GLY A 179 37.83 -17.44 4.61
CA GLY A 179 38.40 -18.39 5.57
C GLY A 179 39.90 -18.64 5.38
N PHE A 180 40.53 -18.02 4.39
CA PHE A 180 41.98 -18.09 4.18
C PHE A 180 42.61 -16.78 4.68
N SER A 181 43.32 -16.82 5.79
CA SER A 181 43.91 -15.64 6.44
C SER A 181 44.78 -14.77 5.53
N ALA A 182 45.47 -15.41 4.55
CA ALA A 182 46.31 -14.68 3.58
C ALA A 182 45.50 -13.83 2.55
N ILE A 183 44.25 -14.20 2.29
CA ILE A 183 43.34 -13.50 1.38
C ILE A 183 42.52 -12.49 2.20
N ASP A 184 42.06 -12.90 3.35
CA ASP A 184 41.20 -12.10 4.22
C ASP A 184 41.95 -10.87 4.78
N SER A 185 43.28 -11.02 5.03
CA SER A 185 44.14 -9.90 5.43
C SER A 185 44.30 -8.81 4.35
N LYS A 186 43.97 -9.11 3.09
CA LYS A 186 43.95 -8.18 1.97
C LYS A 186 42.58 -7.63 1.62
N GLY A 187 41.57 -7.88 2.48
CA GLY A 187 40.22 -7.33 2.33
C GLY A 187 39.17 -8.27 1.75
N GLY A 188 39.47 -9.56 1.57
CA GLY A 188 38.52 -10.55 1.05
C GLY A 188 38.04 -10.29 -0.39
N PHE A 189 36.94 -10.94 -0.80
CA PHE A 189 36.28 -10.66 -2.08
C PHE A 189 35.34 -9.45 -1.95
N GLN A 190 35.57 -8.44 -2.80
CA GLN A 190 34.64 -7.30 -2.90
C GLN A 190 33.51 -7.64 -3.89
N PRO A 191 32.24 -7.40 -3.57
CA PRO A 191 31.18 -7.51 -4.55
C PRO A 191 31.36 -6.42 -5.63
N THR A 192 31.28 -6.84 -6.88
CA THR A 192 31.26 -5.96 -8.07
C THR A 192 29.93 -5.26 -8.20
#